data_e6e40fa9b6730833d644b6057de033c2
#
_entry.id   e6e40fa9b6730833d644b6057de033c2
#
_cell.length_a   1.000
_cell.length_b   1.000
_cell.length_c   1.000
_cell.angle_alpha   90.00
_cell.angle_beta   90.00
_cell.angle_gamma   90.00
#
_symmetry.space_group_name_H-M   'P 1'
#
loop_
_entity.id
_entity.type
_entity.pdbx_description
1 polymer ?
#
loop_
_entity_poly.entity_id
_entity_poly.type
_entity_poly.pdbx_seq_one_letter_code
_entity_poly.pdbx_strand_id
1 'polypeptide(L)'
;MIFRFVESRPVNRISHRFRGEHHLKVGVMELGICMRDLPVTQVVQLGKFAEDHGYSSIYLPETGNRTPNGGLAGRSPWISLAAMFAETEHVGGAVGVAAAPFRSLPHLALSAATLQEQSEGRFSLGIGVSHREAADRLGVPFPTSPLRWTEIACDELMGQARFGLTFGQSFPVLVGALGPKMVELGASRSDGLVLNWLTPQHAREIIDLARNAGQANGRTPYTVLYVRLSPYEALHTDAVNYDAMANYHHHFVRQGLMTPEDVVAGTCLRSDDLGHAKEQLNAWAEAGIDLVCAYPHGLEQAEYETALAALTA
;
A
#
# COMPACT_ATOMS: atom_id res chain seq x y z
N MET A 1 -32.46 -9.74 -26.99
CA MET A 1 -31.48 -8.70 -26.70
C MET A 1 -30.13 -9.41 -26.54
N ILE A 2 -29.29 -9.37 -27.59
CA ILE A 2 -28.07 -10.18 -27.67
C ILE A 2 -26.94 -9.37 -26.99
N PHE A 3 -26.52 -9.82 -25.81
CA PHE A 3 -25.33 -9.27 -25.16
C PHE A 3 -24.08 -9.73 -25.93
N ARG A 4 -23.40 -8.81 -26.59
CA ARG A 4 -22.06 -9.05 -27.09
C ARG A 4 -21.09 -9.10 -25.92
N PHE A 5 -20.47 -10.24 -25.69
CA PHE A 5 -19.30 -10.36 -24.83
C PHE A 5 -18.18 -9.51 -25.44
N VAL A 6 -17.75 -8.50 -24.70
CA VAL A 6 -16.50 -7.81 -25.00
C VAL A 6 -15.38 -8.72 -24.53
N GLU A 7 -14.58 -9.22 -25.46
CA GLU A 7 -13.38 -10.01 -25.11
C GLU A 7 -12.50 -9.21 -24.17
N SER A 8 -12.28 -9.76 -22.97
CA SER A 8 -11.35 -9.22 -21.99
C SER A 8 -9.92 -9.30 -22.55
N ARG A 9 -9.34 -8.15 -22.87
CA ARG A 9 -7.90 -8.08 -23.12
C ARG A 9 -7.15 -8.48 -21.83
N PRO A 10 -6.08 -9.28 -21.92
CA PRO A 10 -5.32 -9.68 -20.75
C PRO A 10 -4.76 -8.42 -20.06
N VAL A 11 -5.00 -8.33 -18.74
CA VAL A 11 -4.44 -7.28 -17.87
C VAL A 11 -2.95 -7.56 -17.71
N ASN A 12 -2.15 -7.22 -18.73
CA ASN A 12 -0.71 -7.20 -18.61
C ASN A 12 -0.24 -5.76 -18.48
N ARG A 13 0.38 -5.44 -17.31
CA ARG A 13 1.19 -4.26 -17.01
C ARG A 13 0.52 -3.18 -16.18
N ILE A 14 0.52 -3.36 -14.85
CA ILE A 14 0.44 -2.27 -13.88
C ILE A 14 1.50 -1.20 -14.20
N SER A 15 2.73 -1.62 -14.52
CA SER A 15 3.86 -0.75 -14.83
C SER A 15 3.69 0.21 -16.03
N HIS A 16 2.68 0.01 -16.89
CA HIS A 16 2.45 0.93 -18.02
C HIS A 16 1.33 1.95 -17.81
N ARG A 17 0.46 1.76 -16.81
CA ARG A 17 -0.64 2.70 -16.55
C ARG A 17 -0.24 3.88 -15.63
N PHE A 18 0.77 3.69 -14.77
CA PHE A 18 1.32 4.75 -13.91
C PHE A 18 2.54 5.46 -14.52
N ARG A 19 2.98 5.10 -15.73
CA ARG A 19 4.11 5.75 -16.41
C ARG A 19 3.66 7.01 -17.14
N GLY A 20 3.35 8.06 -16.39
CA GLY A 20 3.51 9.43 -16.87
C GLY A 20 5.01 9.76 -16.98
N GLU A 21 5.42 10.50 -18.00
CA GLU A 21 6.83 10.90 -18.22
C GLU A 21 7.40 11.81 -17.12
N HIS A 22 6.59 12.18 -16.12
CA HIS A 22 6.90 13.16 -15.07
C HIS A 22 7.09 12.58 -13.67
N HIS A 23 7.06 11.25 -13.48
CA HIS A 23 7.21 10.67 -12.13
C HIS A 23 8.68 10.60 -11.71
N LEU A 24 8.93 10.99 -10.45
CA LEU A 24 10.25 10.93 -9.86
C LEU A 24 10.67 9.47 -9.66
N LYS A 25 11.90 9.14 -10.04
CA LYS A 25 12.46 7.79 -9.93
C LYS A 25 13.81 7.82 -9.25
N VAL A 26 14.03 6.83 -8.40
CA VAL A 26 15.36 6.49 -7.88
C VAL A 26 15.82 5.26 -8.66
N GLY A 27 16.68 5.46 -9.67
CA GLY A 27 16.96 4.42 -10.65
C GLY A 27 15.70 4.08 -11.47
N VAL A 28 15.18 2.85 -11.33
CA VAL A 28 13.89 2.41 -11.92
C VAL A 28 12.72 2.42 -10.92
N MET A 29 12.98 2.66 -9.62
CA MET A 29 11.98 2.67 -8.57
C MET A 29 11.21 3.99 -8.56
N GLU A 30 9.90 3.91 -8.36
CA GLU A 30 9.03 5.08 -8.21
C GLU A 30 8.92 5.50 -6.73
N LEU A 31 8.60 6.78 -6.49
CA LEU A 31 8.27 7.30 -5.16
C LEU A 31 6.77 7.59 -5.07
N GLY A 32 6.17 7.18 -3.98
CA GLY A 32 4.79 7.48 -3.60
C GLY A 32 4.72 7.99 -2.17
N ILE A 33 3.52 8.30 -1.73
CA ILE A 33 3.24 8.78 -0.38
C ILE A 33 2.21 7.85 0.27
N CYS A 34 2.45 7.41 1.50
CA CYS A 34 1.45 6.75 2.34
C CYS A 34 1.02 7.72 3.44
N MET A 35 -0.27 7.93 3.60
CA MET A 35 -0.81 8.76 4.69
C MET A 35 -2.11 8.16 5.22
N ARG A 36 -2.41 8.40 6.49
CA ARG A 36 -3.65 7.93 7.11
C ARG A 36 -4.39 9.05 7.83
N ASP A 37 -5.71 8.91 7.86
CA ASP A 37 -6.61 9.71 8.71
C ASP A 37 -6.57 11.24 8.49
N LEU A 38 -6.03 11.69 7.35
CA LEU A 38 -6.06 13.11 6.98
C LEU A 38 -7.50 13.59 6.70
N PRO A 39 -7.84 14.84 7.03
CA PRO A 39 -9.02 15.50 6.50
C PRO A 39 -9.09 15.39 4.97
N VAL A 40 -10.30 15.24 4.41
CA VAL A 40 -10.47 15.08 2.95
C VAL A 40 -9.82 16.22 2.17
N THR A 41 -9.94 17.45 2.66
CA THR A 41 -9.31 18.63 2.04
C THR A 41 -7.79 18.55 2.00
N GLN A 42 -7.17 17.99 3.06
CA GLN A 42 -5.73 17.78 3.10
C GLN A 42 -5.29 16.64 2.16
N VAL A 43 -6.12 15.61 1.96
CA VAL A 43 -5.83 14.56 0.97
C VAL A 43 -5.84 15.14 -0.44
N VAL A 44 -6.78 16.04 -0.76
CA VAL A 44 -6.80 16.75 -2.04
C VAL A 44 -5.55 17.62 -2.22
N GLN A 45 -5.16 18.36 -1.19
CA GLN A 45 -3.92 19.17 -1.21
C GLN A 45 -2.68 18.30 -1.39
N LEU A 46 -2.61 17.16 -0.69
CA LEU A 46 -1.53 16.19 -0.83
C LEU A 46 -1.47 15.60 -2.24
N GLY A 47 -2.62 15.39 -2.90
CA GLY A 47 -2.69 14.95 -4.30
C GLY A 47 -2.03 15.96 -5.24
N LYS A 48 -2.38 17.23 -5.11
CA LYS A 48 -1.77 18.34 -5.89
C LYS A 48 -0.27 18.47 -5.59
N PHE A 49 0.10 18.43 -4.31
CA PHE A 49 1.50 18.42 -3.90
C PHE A 49 2.28 17.25 -4.52
N ALA A 50 1.70 16.07 -4.57
CA ALA A 50 2.32 14.89 -5.15
C ALA A 50 2.58 15.07 -6.67
N GLU A 51 1.62 15.64 -7.41
CA GLU A 51 1.80 15.97 -8.82
C GLU A 51 2.92 17.00 -9.04
N ASP A 52 2.93 18.07 -8.25
CA ASP A 52 3.93 19.15 -8.34
C ASP A 52 5.36 18.67 -8.02
N HIS A 53 5.49 17.62 -7.20
CA HIS A 53 6.79 17.08 -6.76
C HIS A 53 7.15 15.73 -7.41
N GLY A 54 6.37 15.26 -8.41
CA GLY A 54 6.68 14.07 -9.18
C GLY A 54 6.47 12.74 -8.44
N TYR A 55 5.70 12.71 -7.36
CA TYR A 55 5.27 11.47 -6.72
C TYR A 55 4.26 10.72 -7.59
N SER A 56 4.43 9.42 -7.75
CA SER A 56 3.61 8.63 -8.65
C SER A 56 2.22 8.30 -8.10
N SER A 57 2.08 8.19 -6.78
CA SER A 57 0.82 7.73 -6.18
C SER A 57 0.71 8.03 -4.68
N ILE A 58 -0.55 8.07 -4.21
CA ILE A 58 -0.91 8.19 -2.79
C ILE A 58 -1.63 6.93 -2.33
N TYR A 59 -1.13 6.32 -1.26
CA TYR A 59 -1.69 5.16 -0.61
C TYR A 59 -2.35 5.55 0.71
N LEU A 60 -3.65 5.31 0.84
CA LEU A 60 -4.41 5.56 2.05
C LEU A 60 -4.82 4.24 2.70
N PRO A 61 -4.21 3.85 3.85
CA PRO A 61 -4.65 2.68 4.60
C PRO A 61 -6.08 2.84 5.12
N GLU A 62 -6.88 1.78 5.06
CA GLU A 62 -8.15 1.77 5.74
C GLU A 62 -7.94 1.53 7.22
N THR A 63 -8.08 2.58 7.99
CA THR A 63 -8.03 2.55 9.44
C THR A 63 -9.45 2.72 9.95
N GLY A 64 -9.81 1.95 10.91
CA GLY A 64 -11.05 2.14 11.64
C GLY A 64 -10.77 1.72 13.06
N ASN A 65 -11.04 2.57 14.01
CA ASN A 65 -10.77 2.27 15.40
C ASN A 65 -11.87 2.82 16.30
N ARG A 66 -12.05 2.20 17.47
CA ARG A 66 -12.83 2.80 18.54
C ARG A 66 -11.90 3.58 19.46
N THR A 67 -12.32 4.78 19.76
CA THR A 67 -11.69 5.58 20.81
C THR A 67 -11.96 4.96 22.19
N PRO A 68 -11.17 5.28 23.22
CA PRO A 68 -11.44 4.82 24.58
C PRO A 68 -12.84 5.15 25.08
N ASN A 69 -13.44 6.22 24.57
CA ASN A 69 -14.80 6.65 24.91
C ASN A 69 -15.89 5.98 24.05
N GLY A 70 -15.55 4.95 23.26
CA GLY A 70 -16.49 4.19 22.43
C GLY A 70 -16.86 4.83 21.09
N GLY A 71 -16.37 6.04 20.78
CA GLY A 71 -16.54 6.69 19.49
C GLY A 71 -15.79 5.98 18.36
N LEU A 72 -16.06 6.36 17.12
CA LEU A 72 -15.27 5.92 15.96
C LEU A 72 -14.21 6.96 15.62
N ALA A 73 -13.01 6.49 15.33
CA ALA A 73 -11.91 7.28 14.80
C ALA A 73 -11.50 6.72 13.44
N GLY A 74 -10.85 7.57 12.64
CA GLY A 74 -10.42 7.26 11.28
C GLY A 74 -11.29 7.94 10.22
N ARG A 75 -10.85 7.84 8.99
CA ARG A 75 -11.55 8.37 7.81
C ARG A 75 -11.63 7.32 6.72
N SER A 76 -12.66 7.43 5.87
CA SER A 76 -12.80 6.53 4.72
C SER A 76 -11.80 6.88 3.62
N PRO A 77 -10.81 6.03 3.32
CA PRO A 77 -9.89 6.27 2.23
C PRO A 77 -10.59 6.33 0.87
N TRP A 78 -11.69 5.62 0.72
CA TRP A 78 -12.52 5.59 -0.49
C TRP A 78 -13.07 6.96 -0.86
N ILE A 79 -13.66 7.66 0.12
CA ILE A 79 -14.22 9.01 -0.07
C ILE A 79 -13.10 10.03 -0.30
N SER A 80 -12.00 9.90 0.44
CA SER A 80 -10.85 10.80 0.30
C SER A 80 -10.19 10.68 -1.07
N LEU A 81 -10.01 9.45 -1.58
CA LEU A 81 -9.48 9.22 -2.92
C LEU A 81 -10.43 9.71 -4.01
N ALA A 82 -11.74 9.51 -3.85
CA ALA A 82 -12.72 10.05 -4.80
C ALA A 82 -12.63 11.58 -4.93
N ALA A 83 -12.47 12.28 -3.80
CA ALA A 83 -12.29 13.72 -3.80
C ALA A 83 -10.94 14.14 -4.44
N MET A 84 -9.85 13.42 -4.12
CA MET A 84 -8.54 13.67 -4.70
C MET A 84 -8.54 13.49 -6.22
N PHE A 85 -9.08 12.39 -6.73
CA PHE A 85 -9.14 12.12 -8.15
C PHE A 85 -9.96 13.14 -8.95
N ALA A 86 -10.96 13.78 -8.32
CA ALA A 86 -11.74 14.84 -8.94
C ALA A 86 -10.93 16.16 -9.15
N GLU A 87 -9.81 16.31 -8.44
CA GLU A 87 -9.01 17.54 -8.39
C GLU A 87 -7.55 17.34 -8.87
N THR A 88 -7.23 16.13 -9.38
CA THR A 88 -5.90 15.75 -9.86
C THR A 88 -5.97 15.05 -11.21
N GLU A 89 -4.91 15.15 -12.02
CA GLU A 89 -4.88 14.63 -13.39
C GLU A 89 -3.96 13.42 -13.57
N HIS A 90 -2.87 13.32 -12.79
CA HIS A 90 -1.79 12.35 -13.04
C HIS A 90 -1.49 11.42 -11.89
N VAL A 91 -1.59 11.90 -10.64
CA VAL A 91 -1.24 11.09 -9.46
C VAL A 91 -2.18 9.89 -9.32
N GLY A 92 -1.56 8.71 -9.14
CA GLY A 92 -2.29 7.50 -8.80
C GLY A 92 -2.78 7.51 -7.36
N GLY A 93 -3.69 6.58 -7.04
CA GLY A 93 -4.16 6.43 -5.68
C GLY A 93 -4.55 5.00 -5.37
N ALA A 94 -4.38 4.60 -4.12
CA ALA A 94 -4.73 3.26 -3.67
C ALA A 94 -5.36 3.26 -2.28
N VAL A 95 -6.36 2.40 -2.08
CA VAL A 95 -6.68 1.95 -0.73
C VAL A 95 -5.62 0.94 -0.34
N GLY A 96 -4.71 1.32 0.51
CA GLY A 96 -3.52 0.50 0.77
C GLY A 96 -3.24 0.29 2.26
N VAL A 97 -3.81 -0.74 2.87
CA VAL A 97 -4.71 -1.76 2.36
C VAL A 97 -6.12 -1.61 2.96
N ALA A 98 -7.13 -2.05 2.24
CA ALA A 98 -8.46 -2.22 2.80
C ALA A 98 -8.44 -3.32 3.87
N ALA A 99 -9.12 -3.10 4.99
CA ALA A 99 -9.40 -4.13 5.99
C ALA A 99 -10.49 -5.07 5.46
N ALA A 100 -10.14 -5.81 4.42
CA ALA A 100 -11.08 -6.48 3.55
C ALA A 100 -11.99 -7.51 4.25
N PRO A 101 -11.58 -8.26 5.32
CA PRO A 101 -12.50 -9.13 6.05
C PRO A 101 -13.66 -8.43 6.73
N PHE A 102 -13.55 -7.11 6.94
CA PHE A 102 -14.61 -6.31 7.57
C PHE A 102 -15.61 -5.77 6.56
N ARG A 103 -15.45 -6.15 5.28
CA ARG A 103 -16.29 -5.72 4.16
C ARG A 103 -16.80 -6.91 3.35
N SER A 104 -17.89 -6.71 2.64
CA SER A 104 -18.35 -7.65 1.61
C SER A 104 -17.46 -7.54 0.37
N LEU A 105 -16.93 -8.64 -0.13
CA LEU A 105 -16.08 -8.67 -1.34
C LEU A 105 -16.77 -8.09 -2.58
N PRO A 106 -18.07 -8.37 -2.87
CA PRO A 106 -18.78 -7.71 -3.97
C PRO A 106 -18.83 -6.19 -3.84
N HIS A 107 -19.05 -5.63 -2.63
CA HIS A 107 -19.04 -4.19 -2.43
C HIS A 107 -17.65 -3.58 -2.52
N LEU A 108 -16.59 -4.32 -2.15
CA LEU A 108 -15.20 -3.92 -2.42
C LEU A 108 -14.94 -3.81 -3.92
N ALA A 109 -15.37 -4.82 -4.70
CA ALA A 109 -15.23 -4.83 -6.15
C ALA A 109 -15.97 -3.67 -6.82
N LEU A 110 -17.22 -3.40 -6.39
CA LEU A 110 -18.00 -2.26 -6.90
C LEU A 110 -17.34 -0.92 -6.59
N SER A 111 -16.85 -0.73 -5.36
CA SER A 111 -16.15 0.50 -4.95
C SER A 111 -14.86 0.70 -5.74
N ALA A 112 -14.08 -0.37 -5.89
CA ALA A 112 -12.82 -0.34 -6.64
C ALA A 112 -13.04 -0.03 -8.12
N ALA A 113 -14.02 -0.67 -8.76
CA ALA A 113 -14.36 -0.44 -10.16
C ALA A 113 -14.87 1.00 -10.40
N THR A 114 -15.66 1.54 -9.45
CA THR A 114 -16.14 2.94 -9.54
C THR A 114 -14.99 3.94 -9.40
N LEU A 115 -14.07 3.73 -8.46
CA LEU A 115 -12.88 4.59 -8.34
C LEU A 115 -11.94 4.46 -9.54
N GLN A 116 -11.82 3.26 -10.10
CA GLN A 116 -11.03 3.04 -11.31
C GLN A 116 -11.60 3.78 -12.51
N GLU A 117 -12.94 3.80 -12.65
CA GLU A 117 -13.64 4.57 -13.67
C GLU A 117 -13.44 6.08 -13.46
N GLN A 118 -13.70 6.58 -12.25
CA GLN A 118 -13.57 7.99 -11.90
C GLN A 118 -12.13 8.52 -12.10
N SER A 119 -11.16 7.70 -11.76
CA SER A 119 -9.74 8.06 -11.84
C SER A 119 -9.14 7.83 -13.23
N GLU A 120 -9.93 7.40 -14.21
CA GLU A 120 -9.45 7.06 -15.56
C GLU A 120 -8.29 6.04 -15.56
N GLY A 121 -8.37 5.07 -14.64
CA GLY A 121 -7.39 3.99 -14.56
C GLY A 121 -6.23 4.22 -13.58
N ARG A 122 -6.28 5.26 -12.75
CA ARG A 122 -5.23 5.61 -11.77
C ARG A 122 -5.40 4.97 -10.39
N PHE A 123 -6.45 4.16 -10.17
CA PHE A 123 -6.74 3.52 -8.88
C PHE A 123 -6.13 2.12 -8.77
N SER A 124 -5.75 1.71 -7.57
CA SER A 124 -5.38 0.34 -7.20
C SER A 124 -6.03 -0.08 -5.87
N LEU A 125 -6.38 -1.35 -5.76
CA LEU A 125 -6.94 -1.92 -4.54
C LEU A 125 -5.90 -2.78 -3.83
N GLY A 126 -5.39 -2.32 -2.69
CA GLY A 126 -4.69 -3.17 -1.74
C GLY A 126 -5.68 -3.85 -0.78
N ILE A 127 -5.52 -5.14 -0.55
CA ILE A 127 -6.30 -5.89 0.44
C ILE A 127 -5.41 -6.44 1.53
N GLY A 128 -5.89 -6.44 2.76
CA GLY A 128 -5.20 -7.02 3.91
C GLY A 128 -6.19 -7.57 4.92
N VAL A 129 -5.72 -8.47 5.77
CA VAL A 129 -6.58 -9.11 6.80
C VAL A 129 -6.77 -8.24 8.04
N SER A 130 -6.07 -7.10 8.14
CA SER A 130 -6.03 -6.28 9.34
C SER A 130 -5.39 -7.02 10.55
N HIS A 131 -5.69 -6.58 11.76
CA HIS A 131 -5.17 -7.13 13.00
C HIS A 131 -6.32 -7.63 13.87
N ARG A 132 -6.10 -8.70 14.64
CA ARG A 132 -7.10 -9.26 15.55
C ARG A 132 -7.59 -8.20 16.54
N GLU A 133 -6.67 -7.43 17.10
CA GLU A 133 -6.99 -6.36 18.05
C GLU A 133 -7.88 -5.26 17.45
N ALA A 134 -7.73 -4.98 16.16
CA ALA A 134 -8.60 -4.04 15.45
C ALA A 134 -10.00 -4.64 15.24
N ALA A 135 -10.09 -5.92 14.87
CA ALA A 135 -11.35 -6.63 14.75
C ALA A 135 -12.12 -6.66 16.08
N ASP A 136 -11.42 -6.99 17.17
CA ASP A 136 -11.99 -7.06 18.52
C ASP A 136 -12.53 -5.68 18.96
N ARG A 137 -11.75 -4.60 18.73
CA ARG A 137 -12.20 -3.24 19.04
C ARG A 137 -13.41 -2.79 18.22
N LEU A 138 -13.50 -3.21 16.97
CA LEU A 138 -14.64 -2.89 16.10
C LEU A 138 -15.85 -3.82 16.31
N GLY A 139 -15.67 -4.93 17.03
CA GLY A 139 -16.71 -5.94 17.23
C GLY A 139 -17.04 -6.72 15.95
N VAL A 140 -16.05 -6.94 15.09
CA VAL A 140 -16.22 -7.68 13.83
C VAL A 140 -15.43 -8.99 13.85
N PRO A 141 -15.86 -10.03 13.11
CA PRO A 141 -15.12 -11.30 13.05
C PRO A 141 -13.74 -11.13 12.43
N PHE A 142 -12.74 -11.79 13.02
CA PHE A 142 -11.42 -11.95 12.42
C PHE A 142 -11.28 -13.32 11.77
N PRO A 143 -10.69 -13.45 10.58
CA PRO A 143 -10.54 -14.73 9.90
C PRO A 143 -9.78 -15.75 10.74
N THR A 144 -10.31 -16.97 10.85
CA THR A 144 -9.62 -18.09 11.54
C THR A 144 -8.35 -18.52 10.80
N SER A 145 -8.33 -18.38 9.47
CA SER A 145 -7.16 -18.59 8.62
C SER A 145 -6.97 -17.39 7.68
N PRO A 146 -6.09 -16.43 8.05
CA PRO A 146 -5.76 -15.28 7.22
C PRO A 146 -5.33 -15.65 5.79
N LEU A 147 -4.47 -16.66 5.63
CA LEU A 147 -4.04 -17.13 4.31
C LEU A 147 -5.21 -17.62 3.46
N ARG A 148 -6.06 -18.51 4.00
CA ARG A 148 -7.20 -19.05 3.26
C ARG A 148 -8.21 -17.96 2.90
N TRP A 149 -8.42 -17.01 3.80
CA TRP A 149 -9.31 -15.89 3.52
C TRP A 149 -8.76 -15.02 2.38
N THR A 150 -7.45 -14.70 2.42
CA THR A 150 -6.80 -13.91 1.35
C THR A 150 -6.83 -14.63 0.02
N GLU A 151 -6.62 -15.95 0.00
CA GLU A 151 -6.75 -16.77 -1.21
C GLU A 151 -8.14 -16.63 -1.85
N ILE A 152 -9.20 -16.79 -1.05
CA ILE A 152 -10.58 -16.62 -1.51
C ILE A 152 -10.81 -15.20 -2.02
N ALA A 153 -10.34 -14.20 -1.29
CA ALA A 153 -10.51 -12.79 -1.68
C ALA A 153 -9.81 -12.47 -3.01
N CYS A 154 -8.59 -13.00 -3.23
CA CYS A 154 -7.89 -12.86 -4.50
C CYS A 154 -8.69 -13.52 -5.64
N ASP A 155 -9.14 -14.77 -5.44
CA ASP A 155 -9.89 -15.51 -6.47
C ASP A 155 -11.20 -14.78 -6.85
N GLU A 156 -11.88 -14.15 -5.87
CA GLU A 156 -13.11 -13.37 -6.09
C GLU A 156 -12.83 -12.03 -6.79
N LEU A 157 -11.83 -11.28 -6.32
CA LEU A 157 -11.54 -9.93 -6.82
C LEU A 157 -10.80 -9.93 -8.17
N MET A 158 -9.93 -10.92 -8.40
CA MET A 158 -9.24 -11.12 -9.68
C MET A 158 -10.13 -11.77 -10.73
N GLY A 159 -11.13 -12.52 -10.29
CA GLY A 159 -12.11 -13.18 -11.15
C GLY A 159 -13.24 -12.25 -11.56
N GLN A 160 -12.98 -11.18 -12.30
CA GLN A 160 -14.00 -10.21 -12.72
C GLN A 160 -15.23 -10.83 -13.38
N ALA A 161 -15.07 -11.90 -14.12
CA ALA A 161 -16.17 -12.66 -14.69
C ALA A 161 -17.11 -13.24 -13.62
N ARG A 162 -16.62 -13.46 -12.41
CA ARG A 162 -17.38 -14.03 -11.31
C ARG A 162 -18.35 -13.03 -10.66
N PHE A 163 -17.93 -11.77 -10.50
CA PHE A 163 -18.85 -10.72 -10.03
C PHE A 163 -19.72 -10.13 -11.13
N GLY A 164 -19.39 -10.37 -12.41
CA GLY A 164 -20.19 -9.88 -13.53
C GLY A 164 -20.28 -8.37 -13.57
N LEU A 165 -19.19 -7.65 -13.28
CA LEU A 165 -19.15 -6.20 -13.37
C LEU A 165 -19.48 -5.77 -14.80
N THR A 166 -20.51 -4.94 -14.96
CA THR A 166 -21.01 -4.47 -16.26
C THR A 166 -20.54 -3.07 -16.61
N PHE A 167 -19.74 -2.45 -15.75
CA PHE A 167 -19.21 -1.09 -15.90
C PHE A 167 -17.79 -1.03 -15.33
N GLY A 168 -17.14 0.10 -15.58
CA GLY A 168 -15.81 0.39 -15.07
C GLY A 168 -14.71 -0.34 -15.82
N GLN A 169 -13.50 -0.11 -15.39
CA GLN A 169 -12.30 -0.76 -15.89
C GLN A 169 -11.81 -1.79 -14.87
N SER A 170 -11.06 -2.76 -15.37
CA SER A 170 -10.29 -3.68 -14.54
C SER A 170 -9.30 -2.90 -13.65
N PHE A 171 -9.30 -3.17 -12.37
CA PHE A 171 -8.42 -2.54 -11.38
C PHE A 171 -7.35 -3.51 -10.88
N PRO A 172 -6.13 -3.03 -10.56
CA PRO A 172 -5.11 -3.84 -9.93
C PRO A 172 -5.48 -4.22 -8.50
N VAL A 173 -5.18 -5.46 -8.11
CA VAL A 173 -5.33 -5.97 -6.75
C VAL A 173 -3.96 -6.28 -6.17
N LEU A 174 -3.62 -5.68 -5.03
CA LEU A 174 -2.37 -5.88 -4.30
C LEU A 174 -2.66 -6.54 -2.94
N VAL A 175 -1.79 -7.42 -2.49
CA VAL A 175 -1.94 -8.11 -1.20
C VAL A 175 -0.96 -7.54 -0.17
N GLY A 176 -1.47 -7.11 0.97
CA GLY A 176 -0.64 -6.75 2.14
C GLY A 176 0.03 -7.99 2.73
N ALA A 177 1.36 -8.03 2.73
CA ALA A 177 2.12 -9.20 3.15
C ALA A 177 3.29 -8.84 4.07
N LEU A 178 3.44 -9.61 5.17
CA LEU A 178 4.59 -9.53 6.07
C LEU A 178 5.44 -10.81 6.04
N GLY A 179 4.80 -11.97 6.03
CA GLY A 179 5.48 -13.26 6.09
C GLY A 179 5.59 -13.95 4.73
N PRO A 180 6.55 -14.87 4.56
CA PRO A 180 6.85 -15.50 3.28
C PRO A 180 5.65 -16.20 2.64
N LYS A 181 4.82 -16.90 3.42
CA LYS A 181 3.62 -17.57 2.91
C LYS A 181 2.59 -16.60 2.32
N MET A 182 2.45 -15.40 2.90
CA MET A 182 1.55 -14.38 2.36
C MET A 182 2.16 -13.71 1.13
N VAL A 183 3.48 -13.55 1.09
CA VAL A 183 4.21 -13.07 -0.10
C VAL A 183 4.02 -14.04 -1.27
N GLU A 184 4.24 -15.34 -1.07
CA GLU A 184 4.04 -16.37 -2.11
C GLU A 184 2.59 -16.38 -2.62
N LEU A 185 1.62 -16.33 -1.69
CA LEU A 185 0.20 -16.32 -2.03
C LEU A 185 -0.15 -15.06 -2.86
N GLY A 186 0.22 -13.87 -2.37
CA GLY A 186 -0.06 -12.61 -3.06
C GLY A 186 0.60 -12.56 -4.43
N ALA A 187 1.87 -12.90 -4.52
CA ALA A 187 2.62 -12.92 -5.78
C ALA A 187 2.04 -13.89 -6.82
N SER A 188 1.52 -15.03 -6.38
CA SER A 188 0.94 -16.04 -7.27
C SER A 188 -0.50 -15.77 -7.68
N ARG A 189 -1.28 -14.99 -6.90
CA ARG A 189 -2.72 -14.85 -7.08
C ARG A 189 -3.24 -13.42 -7.27
N SER A 190 -2.38 -12.41 -7.15
CA SER A 190 -2.75 -11.01 -7.33
C SER A 190 -1.82 -10.30 -8.31
N ASP A 191 -2.01 -8.99 -8.49
CA ASP A 191 -1.16 -8.18 -9.35
C ASP A 191 0.10 -7.68 -8.64
N GLY A 192 0.17 -7.83 -7.29
CA GLY A 192 1.35 -7.42 -6.55
C GLY A 192 1.18 -7.43 -5.03
N LEU A 193 2.11 -6.79 -4.36
CA LEU A 193 2.27 -6.82 -2.92
C LEU A 193 2.37 -5.41 -2.34
N VAL A 194 1.81 -5.24 -1.14
CA VAL A 194 2.09 -4.10 -0.26
C VAL A 194 2.88 -4.62 0.92
N LEU A 195 4.14 -4.22 0.99
CA LEU A 195 5.14 -4.64 1.98
C LEU A 195 5.34 -3.53 3.02
N ASN A 196 5.89 -3.88 4.17
CA ASN A 196 6.06 -2.94 5.27
C ASN A 196 7.24 -3.36 6.15
N TRP A 197 8.00 -2.39 6.67
CA TRP A 197 9.08 -2.62 7.60
C TRP A 197 10.13 -3.63 7.10
N LEU A 198 10.72 -3.40 5.93
CA LEU A 198 11.77 -4.22 5.36
C LEU A 198 13.10 -3.50 5.33
N THR A 199 14.16 -4.17 5.75
CA THR A 199 15.54 -3.76 5.44
C THR A 199 15.80 -3.96 3.94
N PRO A 200 16.72 -3.21 3.30
CA PRO A 200 17.08 -3.46 1.90
C PRO A 200 17.56 -4.88 1.62
N GLN A 201 18.30 -5.48 2.57
CA GLN A 201 18.75 -6.88 2.45
C GLN A 201 17.57 -7.84 2.40
N HIS A 202 16.65 -7.75 3.36
CA HIS A 202 15.49 -8.65 3.42
C HIS A 202 14.49 -8.36 2.29
N ALA A 203 14.40 -7.12 1.83
CA ALA A 203 13.61 -6.77 0.65
C ALA A 203 14.07 -7.56 -0.58
N ARG A 204 15.39 -7.72 -0.80
CA ARG A 204 15.93 -8.54 -1.90
C ARG A 204 15.45 -9.98 -1.83
N GLU A 205 15.51 -10.61 -0.65
CA GLU A 205 15.03 -11.97 -0.42
C GLU A 205 13.52 -12.11 -0.70
N ILE A 206 12.73 -11.15 -0.24
CA ILE A 206 11.27 -11.11 -0.45
C ILE A 206 10.93 -10.89 -1.92
N ILE A 207 11.65 -10.05 -2.64
CA ILE A 207 11.48 -9.81 -4.06
C ILE A 207 11.79 -11.06 -4.88
N ASP A 208 12.87 -11.78 -4.55
CA ASP A 208 13.21 -13.03 -5.22
C ASP A 208 12.14 -14.10 -4.98
N LEU A 209 11.65 -14.22 -3.74
CA LEU A 209 10.55 -15.12 -3.41
C LEU A 209 9.28 -14.76 -4.20
N ALA A 210 8.91 -13.47 -4.24
CA ALA A 210 7.74 -12.99 -4.96
C ALA A 210 7.86 -13.24 -6.48
N ARG A 211 9.01 -12.95 -7.07
CA ARG A 211 9.27 -13.20 -8.50
C ARG A 211 9.15 -14.68 -8.85
N ASN A 212 9.75 -15.55 -8.04
CA ASN A 212 9.68 -17.01 -8.26
C ASN A 212 8.24 -17.53 -8.17
N ALA A 213 7.49 -17.14 -7.14
CA ALA A 213 6.09 -17.51 -6.97
C ALA A 213 5.20 -16.94 -8.09
N GLY A 214 5.44 -15.70 -8.51
CA GLY A 214 4.74 -15.07 -9.62
C GLY A 214 5.00 -15.76 -10.94
N GLN A 215 6.27 -15.99 -11.30
CA GLN A 215 6.68 -16.63 -12.55
C GLN A 215 6.09 -18.04 -12.70
N ALA A 216 6.04 -18.83 -11.61
CA ALA A 216 5.43 -20.14 -11.60
C ALA A 216 3.92 -20.11 -11.97
N ASN A 217 3.28 -18.94 -11.86
CA ASN A 217 1.87 -18.70 -12.17
C ASN A 217 1.65 -17.72 -13.34
N GLY A 218 2.70 -17.43 -14.14
CA GLY A 218 2.64 -16.54 -15.30
C GLY A 218 2.42 -15.07 -14.93
N ARG A 219 2.85 -14.62 -13.73
CA ARG A 219 2.68 -13.28 -13.19
C ARG A 219 4.00 -12.57 -12.94
N THR A 220 3.95 -11.25 -13.01
CA THR A 220 5.04 -10.37 -12.56
C THR A 220 4.48 -9.47 -11.47
N PRO A 221 4.64 -9.82 -10.20
CA PRO A 221 4.05 -9.06 -9.10
C PRO A 221 4.70 -7.68 -8.99
N TYR A 222 3.89 -6.63 -8.88
CA TYR A 222 4.33 -5.27 -8.58
C TYR A 222 4.52 -5.12 -7.07
N THR A 223 5.58 -4.46 -6.63
CA THR A 223 5.96 -4.40 -5.22
C THR A 223 5.97 -2.97 -4.70
N VAL A 224 5.16 -2.74 -3.68
CA VAL A 224 5.04 -1.47 -2.96
C VAL A 224 5.60 -1.65 -1.55
N LEU A 225 6.49 -0.79 -1.12
CA LEU A 225 7.05 -0.79 0.24
C LEU A 225 6.67 0.49 0.98
N TYR A 226 6.05 0.36 2.15
CA TYR A 226 5.82 1.47 3.06
C TYR A 226 7.02 1.69 3.97
N VAL A 227 7.55 2.91 3.94
CA VAL A 227 8.72 3.30 4.72
C VAL A 227 8.41 4.55 5.53
N ARG A 228 8.53 4.48 6.86
CA ARG A 228 8.30 5.64 7.74
C ARG A 228 9.29 6.75 7.43
N LEU A 229 8.78 7.99 7.45
CA LEU A 229 9.57 9.21 7.27
C LEU A 229 9.28 10.16 8.42
N SER A 230 10.21 10.32 9.37
CA SER A 230 10.04 11.21 10.53
C SER A 230 11.38 11.47 11.22
N PRO A 231 11.46 12.40 12.18
CA PRO A 231 12.58 12.50 13.09
C PRO A 231 12.73 11.21 13.91
N TYR A 232 13.96 10.92 14.36
CA TYR A 232 14.32 9.70 15.06
C TYR A 232 13.37 9.32 16.21
N GLU A 233 13.02 10.26 17.08
CA GLU A 233 12.18 10.00 18.26
C GLU A 233 10.77 9.49 17.90
N ALA A 234 10.17 10.02 16.84
CA ALA A 234 8.87 9.58 16.36
C ALA A 234 8.97 8.18 15.74
N LEU A 235 10.03 7.90 14.98
CA LEU A 235 10.31 6.59 14.40
C LEU A 235 10.54 5.53 15.48
N HIS A 236 11.33 5.86 16.50
CA HIS A 236 11.60 4.97 17.62
C HIS A 236 10.30 4.62 18.39
N THR A 237 9.47 5.61 18.66
CA THR A 237 8.16 5.39 19.29
C THR A 237 7.26 4.47 18.47
N ASP A 238 7.24 4.66 17.14
CA ASP A 238 6.45 3.80 16.23
C ASP A 238 7.02 2.37 16.19
N ALA A 239 8.35 2.22 16.15
CA ALA A 239 9.02 0.92 16.20
C ALA A 239 8.68 0.13 17.48
N VAL A 240 8.72 0.77 18.65
CA VAL A 240 8.30 0.16 19.93
C VAL A 240 6.85 -0.31 19.88
N ASN A 241 5.95 0.54 19.36
CA ASN A 241 4.52 0.18 19.25
C ASN A 241 4.27 -1.01 18.32
N TYR A 242 5.00 -1.10 17.22
CA TYR A 242 4.89 -2.22 16.28
C TYR A 242 5.54 -3.49 16.83
N ASP A 243 6.68 -3.39 17.50
CA ASP A 243 7.35 -4.54 18.14
C ASP A 243 6.50 -5.21 19.23
N ALA A 244 5.62 -4.45 19.88
CA ALA A 244 4.65 -4.98 20.83
C ALA A 244 3.59 -5.90 20.19
N MET A 245 3.42 -5.89 18.87
CA MET A 245 2.50 -6.77 18.14
C MET A 245 3.22 -8.04 17.66
N ALA A 246 2.75 -9.22 18.09
CA ALA A 246 3.44 -10.50 17.87
C ALA A 246 3.83 -10.78 16.39
N ASN A 247 2.98 -10.41 15.43
CA ASN A 247 3.27 -10.61 14.01
C ASN A 247 4.40 -9.71 13.50
N TYR A 248 4.51 -8.48 14.01
CA TYR A 248 5.61 -7.57 13.67
C TYR A 248 6.88 -7.93 14.42
N HIS A 249 6.80 -8.29 15.69
CA HIS A 249 7.94 -8.82 16.44
C HIS A 249 8.61 -9.98 15.68
N HIS A 250 7.84 -11.00 15.29
CA HIS A 250 8.35 -12.09 14.48
C HIS A 250 8.90 -11.64 13.12
N HIS A 251 8.34 -10.58 12.54
CA HIS A 251 8.83 -10.02 11.29
C HIS A 251 10.18 -9.31 11.46
N PHE A 252 10.38 -8.59 12.55
CA PHE A 252 11.65 -7.94 12.89
C PHE A 252 12.73 -8.96 13.22
N VAL A 253 12.44 -9.94 14.08
CA VAL A 253 13.37 -11.01 14.44
C VAL A 253 13.88 -11.79 13.21
N ARG A 254 13.01 -12.06 12.23
CA ARG A 254 13.43 -12.72 10.96
C ARG A 254 14.45 -11.91 10.17
N GLN A 255 14.46 -10.60 10.32
CA GLN A 255 15.40 -9.69 9.68
C GLN A 255 16.66 -9.43 10.52
N GLY A 256 16.77 -10.03 11.70
CA GLY A 256 17.85 -9.79 12.66
C GLY A 256 17.72 -8.46 13.42
N LEU A 257 16.54 -7.81 13.37
CA LEU A 257 16.27 -6.56 14.07
C LEU A 257 15.79 -6.91 15.50
N MET A 258 16.66 -6.72 16.47
CA MET A 258 16.44 -7.18 17.85
C MET A 258 16.00 -6.05 18.78
N THR A 259 16.19 -4.80 18.37
CA THR A 259 15.85 -3.61 19.16
C THR A 259 15.09 -2.60 18.30
N PRO A 260 14.30 -1.68 18.91
CA PRO A 260 13.66 -0.60 18.17
C PRO A 260 14.66 0.28 17.39
N GLU A 261 15.87 0.46 17.92
CA GLU A 261 16.97 1.17 17.25
C GLU A 261 17.38 0.47 15.95
N ASP A 262 17.51 -0.87 15.98
CA ASP A 262 17.80 -1.66 14.77
C ASP A 262 16.68 -1.52 13.74
N VAL A 263 15.41 -1.51 14.20
CA VAL A 263 14.24 -1.33 13.33
C VAL A 263 14.29 0.04 12.65
N VAL A 264 14.53 1.11 13.40
CA VAL A 264 14.62 2.47 12.84
C VAL A 264 15.78 2.57 11.85
N ALA A 265 16.95 2.11 12.24
CA ALA A 265 18.15 2.18 11.39
C ALA A 265 18.01 1.38 10.09
N GLY A 266 17.33 0.22 10.13
CA GLY A 266 17.23 -0.69 9.00
C GLY A 266 16.04 -0.47 8.08
N THR A 267 14.95 0.17 8.55
CA THR A 267 13.66 0.15 7.84
C THR A 267 12.99 1.52 7.67
N CYS A 268 13.60 2.60 8.16
CA CYS A 268 12.98 3.93 8.16
C CYS A 268 13.82 4.96 7.41
N LEU A 269 13.16 6.05 6.98
CA LEU A 269 13.78 7.26 6.47
C LEU A 269 13.77 8.33 7.58
N ARG A 270 14.93 8.81 7.97
CA ARG A 270 15.05 9.89 8.94
C ARG A 270 14.92 11.24 8.23
N SER A 271 13.91 12.03 8.61
CA SER A 271 13.73 13.37 8.07
C SER A 271 14.77 14.37 8.58
N ASP A 272 15.44 14.05 9.69
CA ASP A 272 16.56 14.79 10.28
C ASP A 272 17.95 14.31 9.77
N ASP A 273 17.98 13.32 8.86
CA ASP A 273 19.19 12.83 8.20
C ASP A 273 18.89 12.43 6.74
N LEU A 274 18.72 13.43 5.90
CA LEU A 274 18.36 13.25 4.49
C LEU A 274 19.44 12.52 3.66
N GLY A 275 20.71 12.62 4.06
CA GLY A 275 21.80 11.88 3.41
C GLY A 275 21.57 10.38 3.54
N HIS A 276 21.40 9.91 4.76
CA HIS A 276 21.08 8.51 5.04
C HIS A 276 19.75 8.07 4.41
N ALA A 277 18.72 8.93 4.43
CA ALA A 277 17.45 8.62 3.80
C ALA A 277 17.57 8.34 2.30
N LYS A 278 18.37 9.12 1.57
CA LYS A 278 18.64 8.91 0.14
C LYS A 278 19.46 7.64 -0.12
N GLU A 279 20.43 7.31 0.75
CA GLU A 279 21.18 6.06 0.67
C GLU A 279 20.26 4.84 0.85
N GLN A 280 19.34 4.88 1.80
CA GLN A 280 18.34 3.83 2.03
C GLN A 280 17.40 3.67 0.81
N LEU A 281 16.90 4.76 0.23
CA LEU A 281 16.08 4.72 -0.99
C LEU A 281 16.81 4.01 -2.14
N ASN A 282 18.11 4.35 -2.35
CA ASN A 282 18.92 3.68 -3.36
C ASN A 282 19.08 2.19 -3.08
N ALA A 283 19.27 1.80 -1.82
CA ALA A 283 19.43 0.41 -1.43
C ALA A 283 18.14 -0.42 -1.67
N TRP A 284 16.93 0.16 -1.46
CA TRP A 284 15.67 -0.51 -1.84
C TRP A 284 15.46 -0.56 -3.35
N ALA A 285 15.87 0.47 -4.09
CA ALA A 285 15.85 0.43 -5.55
C ALA A 285 16.73 -0.72 -6.09
N GLU A 286 17.95 -0.87 -5.56
CA GLU A 286 18.86 -1.97 -5.89
C GLU A 286 18.33 -3.34 -5.46
N ALA A 287 17.55 -3.40 -4.37
CA ALA A 287 16.84 -4.61 -3.95
C ALA A 287 15.71 -5.00 -4.90
N GLY A 288 15.26 -4.10 -5.77
CA GLY A 288 14.27 -4.36 -6.81
C GLY A 288 12.83 -4.06 -6.39
N ILE A 289 12.62 -3.20 -5.41
CA ILE A 289 11.30 -2.63 -5.08
C ILE A 289 10.86 -1.74 -6.25
N ASP A 290 9.59 -1.86 -6.67
CA ASP A 290 9.03 -1.05 -7.76
C ASP A 290 8.59 0.34 -7.29
N LEU A 291 8.01 0.45 -6.09
CA LEU A 291 7.51 1.68 -5.50
C LEU A 291 7.82 1.74 -4.00
N VAL A 292 8.48 2.80 -3.55
CA VAL A 292 8.56 3.15 -2.13
C VAL A 292 7.58 4.26 -1.82
N CYS A 293 6.65 4.01 -0.90
CA CYS A 293 5.78 5.03 -0.34
C CYS A 293 6.39 5.58 0.95
N ALA A 294 6.88 6.81 0.91
CA ALA A 294 7.26 7.54 2.10
C ALA A 294 6.02 7.76 2.99
N TYR A 295 6.14 7.44 4.26
CA TYR A 295 5.04 7.48 5.20
C TYR A 295 5.37 8.44 6.35
N PRO A 296 5.12 9.75 6.20
CA PRO A 296 5.25 10.72 7.28
C PRO A 296 4.33 10.32 8.44
N HIS A 297 4.91 10.18 9.62
CA HIS A 297 4.19 9.77 10.81
C HIS A 297 4.45 10.76 11.96
N GLY A 298 3.37 11.25 12.59
CA GLY A 298 3.51 12.18 13.72
C GLY A 298 4.01 13.57 13.34
N LEU A 299 3.92 13.95 12.06
CA LEU A 299 4.30 15.27 11.56
C LEU A 299 3.06 16.10 11.22
N GLU A 300 3.12 17.39 11.48
CA GLU A 300 2.12 18.35 11.01
C GLU A 300 2.28 18.63 9.50
N GLN A 301 1.26 19.22 8.86
CA GLN A 301 1.22 19.38 7.41
C GLN A 301 2.48 20.06 6.85
N ALA A 302 2.89 21.18 7.38
CA ALA A 302 4.07 21.91 6.88
C ALA A 302 5.36 21.11 7.06
N GLU A 303 5.44 20.30 8.12
CA GLU A 303 6.62 19.45 8.41
C GLU A 303 6.69 18.29 7.42
N TYR A 304 5.59 17.56 7.19
CA TYR A 304 5.62 16.44 6.26
C TYR A 304 5.79 16.90 4.80
N GLU A 305 5.21 18.02 4.38
CA GLU A 305 5.43 18.57 3.05
C GLU A 305 6.91 18.96 2.85
N THR A 306 7.53 19.58 3.86
CA THR A 306 8.97 19.89 3.84
C THR A 306 9.82 18.62 3.72
N ALA A 307 9.53 17.60 4.53
CA ALA A 307 10.28 16.34 4.52
C ALA A 307 10.12 15.60 3.18
N LEU A 308 8.90 15.56 2.63
CA LEU A 308 8.64 14.95 1.33
C LEU A 308 9.33 15.72 0.19
N ALA A 309 9.24 17.06 0.16
CA ALA A 309 9.92 17.87 -0.85
C ALA A 309 11.44 17.63 -0.83
N ALA A 310 12.03 17.47 0.36
CA ALA A 310 13.46 17.21 0.52
C ALA A 310 13.93 15.83 0.00
N LEU A 311 13.04 14.83 -0.05
CA LEU A 311 13.36 13.53 -0.66
C LEU A 311 13.44 13.61 -2.19
N THR A 312 12.76 14.58 -2.80
CA THR A 312 12.67 14.73 -4.26
C THR A 312 13.65 15.77 -4.82
N ALA A 313 14.27 16.58 -3.95
CA ALA A 313 15.31 17.53 -4.28
C ALA A 313 16.69 16.83 -4.37
#